data_e2f64be8e752e1d4fe238200849682ad
#
_entry.id   e2f64be8e752e1d4fe238200849682ad
#
_cell.length_a   1.000
_cell.length_b   1.000
_cell.length_c   1.000
_cell.angle_alpha   90.00
_cell.angle_beta   90.00
_cell.angle_gamma   90.00
#
_symmetry.space_group_name_H-M   'P 1'
#
loop_
_entity.id
_entity.type
_entity.pdbx_description
1 polymer ?
#
loop_
_entity_poly.entity_id
_entity_poly.type
_entity_poly.pdbx_seq_one_letter_code
_entity_poly.pdbx_strand_id
1 'polypeptide(L)'
;ALSVGWGWTRSANVSGQNRVHANRIHTIATRMADTGGIYTLSAQPGTIVSENAIWGVAPGPWAHDKSHWSYIYLDEGSAYMVVRDNWCPDEKFQKNANGPGNLWENNGPGVSDTIRERSGLQEKYRYLRAE
;
A
#
# COMPACT_ATOMS: atom_id res chain seq x y z
N ALA A 1 -7.29 2.74 4.14
CA ALA A 1 -6.63 1.65 3.43
C ALA A 1 -7.17 1.52 2.01
N LEU A 2 -6.33 1.07 1.11
CA LEU A 2 -6.69 0.77 -0.28
C LEU A 2 -6.48 -0.72 -0.51
N SER A 3 -7.48 -1.40 -1.08
CA SER A 3 -7.34 -2.79 -1.55
C SER A 3 -7.44 -2.80 -3.07
N VAL A 4 -6.46 -3.40 -3.72
CA VAL A 4 -6.35 -3.42 -5.18
C VAL A 4 -6.16 -4.85 -5.65
N GLY A 5 -7.06 -5.31 -6.50
CA GLY A 5 -7.12 -6.69 -6.97
C GLY A 5 -8.01 -7.59 -6.11
N TRP A 6 -8.27 -8.77 -6.64
CA TRP A 6 -9.08 -9.80 -6.00
C TRP A 6 -8.66 -11.18 -6.50
N GLY A 7 -8.92 -12.19 -5.69
CA GLY A 7 -8.52 -13.56 -5.97
C GLY A 7 -7.13 -13.87 -5.43
N TRP A 8 -6.85 -15.13 -5.19
CA TRP A 8 -5.60 -15.62 -4.60
C TRP A 8 -4.85 -16.46 -5.65
N THR A 9 -4.57 -15.87 -6.81
CA THR A 9 -4.00 -16.59 -7.93
C THR A 9 -2.84 -15.84 -8.59
N ARG A 10 -1.86 -16.60 -9.04
CA ARG A 10 -0.74 -16.09 -9.85
C ARG A 10 -1.10 -16.01 -11.34
N SER A 11 -2.25 -16.53 -11.73
CA SER A 11 -2.72 -16.44 -13.10
C SER A 11 -3.05 -14.99 -13.44
N ALA A 12 -2.80 -14.61 -14.67
CA ALA A 12 -3.23 -13.33 -15.20
C ALA A 12 -4.75 -13.20 -15.07
N ASN A 13 -5.20 -12.10 -14.52
CA ASN A 13 -6.61 -11.75 -14.46
C ASN A 13 -6.83 -10.41 -15.18
N VAL A 14 -8.05 -9.94 -15.20
CA VAL A 14 -8.40 -8.66 -15.84
C VAL A 14 -7.91 -7.42 -15.06
N SER A 15 -7.43 -7.61 -13.84
CA SER A 15 -6.84 -6.53 -13.04
C SER A 15 -5.43 -6.25 -13.51
N GLY A 16 -5.16 -5.01 -13.88
CA GLY A 16 -3.84 -4.58 -14.29
C GLY A 16 -3.83 -3.11 -14.65
N GLN A 17 -2.65 -2.57 -14.93
CA GLN A 17 -2.45 -1.18 -15.33
C GLN A 17 -3.05 -0.14 -14.36
N ASN A 18 -3.28 -0.52 -13.10
CA ASN A 18 -3.79 0.37 -12.07
C ASN A 18 -2.70 1.36 -11.64
N ARG A 19 -3.10 2.55 -11.22
CA ARG A 19 -2.22 3.53 -10.59
C ARG A 19 -2.73 3.84 -9.19
N VAL A 20 -1.96 3.44 -8.19
CA VAL A 20 -2.13 3.81 -6.79
C VAL A 20 -1.06 4.85 -6.48
N HIS A 21 -1.38 6.11 -6.74
CA HIS A 21 -0.38 7.17 -6.79
C HIS A 21 -0.76 8.37 -5.93
N ALA A 22 0.23 8.90 -5.21
CA ALA A 22 0.14 10.13 -4.44
C ALA A 22 -1.01 10.17 -3.40
N ASN A 23 -1.38 9.01 -2.84
CA ASN A 23 -2.39 8.95 -1.80
C ASN A 23 -1.78 9.27 -0.42
N ARG A 24 -2.58 9.93 0.42
CA ARG A 24 -2.31 10.16 1.83
C ARG A 24 -3.16 9.20 2.65
N ILE A 25 -2.53 8.22 3.29
CA ILE A 25 -3.19 7.09 3.95
C ILE A 25 -2.73 7.04 5.41
N HIS A 26 -3.63 7.22 6.35
CA HIS A 26 -3.28 7.18 7.76
C HIS A 26 -4.44 6.73 8.65
N THR A 27 -4.14 6.41 9.90
CA THR A 27 -5.12 6.02 10.92
C THR A 27 -5.97 4.84 10.45
N ILE A 28 -5.29 3.77 10.05
CA ILE A 28 -5.90 2.59 9.42
C ILE A 28 -5.68 1.34 10.25
N ALA A 29 -6.36 0.25 9.88
CA ALA A 29 -6.38 -1.05 10.57
C ALA A 29 -7.00 -1.03 11.98
N THR A 30 -7.61 0.07 12.40
CA THR A 30 -8.17 0.23 13.75
C THR A 30 -9.30 -0.74 14.08
N ARG A 31 -9.88 -1.38 13.07
CA ARG A 31 -10.95 -2.38 13.19
C ARG A 31 -10.71 -3.66 12.39
N MET A 32 -9.52 -3.81 11.83
CA MET A 32 -9.16 -4.96 11.00
C MET A 32 -7.78 -5.48 11.40
N ALA A 33 -7.57 -6.77 11.25
CA ALA A 33 -6.27 -7.43 11.29
C ALA A 33 -5.93 -7.97 9.90
N ASP A 34 -4.71 -8.47 9.70
CA ASP A 34 -4.25 -9.02 8.42
C ASP A 34 -4.46 -8.04 7.27
N THR A 35 -3.87 -6.86 7.40
CA THR A 35 -4.13 -5.75 6.49
C THR A 35 -2.90 -4.84 6.31
N GLY A 36 -2.95 -4.03 5.27
CA GLY A 36 -1.98 -2.98 5.01
C GLY A 36 -2.62 -1.64 4.68
N GLY A 37 -1.82 -0.61 4.67
CA GLY A 37 -2.23 0.70 4.12
C GLY A 37 -2.61 0.58 2.66
N ILE A 38 -1.79 -0.11 1.91
CA ILE A 38 -2.09 -0.59 0.56
C ILE A 38 -1.97 -2.11 0.59
N TYR A 39 -3.01 -2.79 0.16
CA TYR A 39 -3.12 -4.25 0.12
C TYR A 39 -3.41 -4.70 -1.31
N THR A 40 -2.68 -5.69 -1.79
CA THR A 40 -2.84 -6.20 -3.15
C THR A 40 -3.01 -7.71 -3.18
N LEU A 41 -3.74 -8.21 -4.16
CA LEU A 41 -3.96 -9.62 -4.43
C LEU A 41 -3.84 -9.90 -5.93
N SER A 42 -3.39 -11.10 -6.26
CA SER A 42 -3.30 -11.63 -7.62
C SER A 42 -2.35 -10.88 -8.56
N ALA A 43 -2.11 -11.46 -9.70
CA ALA A 43 -1.26 -10.87 -10.73
C ALA A 43 -1.91 -9.61 -11.33
N GLN A 44 -1.17 -8.52 -11.35
CA GLN A 44 -1.64 -7.21 -11.83
C GLN A 44 -0.60 -6.56 -12.76
N PRO A 45 -0.42 -7.09 -13.97
CA PRO A 45 0.58 -6.59 -14.88
C PRO A 45 0.44 -5.08 -15.14
N GLY A 46 1.55 -4.36 -15.00
CA GLY A 46 1.61 -2.93 -15.25
C GLY A 46 0.99 -2.04 -14.17
N THR A 47 0.53 -2.60 -13.05
CA THR A 47 0.09 -1.81 -11.89
C THR A 47 1.30 -1.14 -11.23
N ILE A 48 1.15 0.14 -10.90
CA ILE A 48 2.16 0.97 -10.25
C ILE A 48 1.61 1.52 -8.93
N VAL A 49 2.32 1.23 -7.85
CA VAL A 49 2.07 1.78 -6.51
C VAL A 49 3.22 2.74 -6.19
N SER A 50 2.97 4.04 -6.25
CA SER A 50 4.06 5.01 -6.12
C SER A 50 3.67 6.32 -5.44
N GLU A 51 4.66 6.96 -4.82
CA GLU A 51 4.56 8.29 -4.22
C GLU A 51 3.42 8.43 -3.20
N ASN A 52 3.02 7.33 -2.58
CA ASN A 52 2.05 7.36 -1.49
C ASN A 52 2.75 7.68 -0.16
N ALA A 53 2.05 8.36 0.74
CA ALA A 53 2.49 8.54 2.12
C ALA A 53 1.57 7.75 3.05
N ILE A 54 2.15 6.82 3.82
CA ILE A 54 1.38 5.87 4.63
C ILE A 54 1.94 5.84 6.05
N TRP A 55 1.08 6.07 7.06
CA TRP A 55 1.47 6.02 8.47
C TRP A 55 0.29 5.72 9.39
N GLY A 56 0.57 5.55 10.70
CA GLY A 56 -0.49 5.37 11.69
C GLY A 56 -1.32 4.11 11.47
N VAL A 57 -0.68 3.00 11.10
CA VAL A 57 -1.32 1.68 11.08
C VAL A 57 -1.34 1.14 12.50
N ALA A 58 -2.53 0.86 13.03
CA ALA A 58 -2.70 0.39 14.39
C ALA A 58 -3.79 -0.69 14.45
N PRO A 59 -3.40 -1.96 14.63
CA PRO A 59 -4.37 -3.04 14.74
C PRO A 59 -5.28 -2.87 15.96
N GLY A 60 -6.54 -3.22 15.79
CA GLY A 60 -7.53 -3.17 16.87
C GLY A 60 -7.19 -4.13 18.03
N PRO A 61 -7.77 -3.90 19.22
CA PRO A 61 -7.45 -4.69 20.40
C PRO A 61 -7.84 -6.17 20.29
N TRP A 62 -8.78 -6.49 19.41
CA TRP A 62 -9.25 -7.85 19.13
C TRP A 62 -8.44 -8.57 18.04
N ALA A 63 -7.45 -7.95 17.43
CA ALA A 63 -6.63 -8.60 16.43
C ALA A 63 -5.95 -9.84 17.02
N HIS A 64 -6.10 -10.99 16.35
CA HIS A 64 -5.49 -12.25 16.77
C HIS A 64 -3.97 -12.15 16.87
N ASP A 65 -3.37 -11.55 15.87
CA ASP A 65 -1.96 -11.19 15.86
C ASP A 65 -1.82 -9.68 15.63
N LYS A 66 -1.45 -8.96 16.68
CA LYS A 66 -1.25 -7.51 16.64
C LYS A 66 -0.01 -7.07 15.86
N SER A 67 0.85 -8.01 15.51
CA SER A 67 2.02 -7.75 14.68
C SER A 67 1.74 -7.90 13.18
N HIS A 68 0.64 -8.53 12.81
CA HIS A 68 0.28 -8.86 11.43
C HIS A 68 -0.42 -7.69 10.72
N TRP A 69 0.37 -6.67 10.43
CA TRP A 69 -0.02 -5.49 9.66
C TRP A 69 1.21 -4.89 8.96
N SER A 70 0.98 -4.09 7.95
CA SER A 70 2.07 -3.41 7.25
C SER A 70 1.62 -2.10 6.60
N TYR A 71 2.57 -1.29 6.13
CA TYR A 71 2.25 -0.12 5.31
C TYR A 71 1.83 -0.55 3.91
N ILE A 72 2.57 -1.46 3.32
CA ILE A 72 2.24 -2.06 2.02
C ILE A 72 2.31 -3.57 2.16
N TYR A 73 1.24 -4.24 1.75
CA TYR A 73 1.10 -5.68 1.79
C TYR A 73 0.84 -6.23 0.38
N LEU A 74 1.83 -6.90 -0.16
CA LEU A 74 1.66 -7.69 -1.37
C LEU A 74 1.31 -9.11 -0.93
N ASP A 75 0.02 -9.45 -0.97
CA ASP A 75 -0.46 -10.75 -0.55
C ASP A 75 -0.56 -11.72 -1.74
N GLU A 76 -1.17 -12.85 -1.52
CA GLU A 76 -1.11 -14.02 -2.39
C GLU A 76 -1.33 -13.72 -3.88
N GLY A 77 -0.41 -14.20 -4.69
CA GLY A 77 -0.44 -14.06 -6.13
C GLY A 77 -0.03 -12.69 -6.67
N SER A 78 0.17 -11.68 -5.81
CA SER A 78 0.63 -10.35 -6.24
C SER A 78 1.87 -10.43 -7.12
N ALA A 79 1.75 -10.02 -8.39
CA ALA A 79 2.79 -10.20 -9.40
C ALA A 79 2.78 -9.11 -10.47
N TYR A 80 3.93 -8.89 -11.10
CA TYR A 80 4.13 -7.97 -12.23
C TYR A 80 3.77 -6.52 -11.94
N MET A 81 3.97 -6.08 -10.70
CA MET A 81 3.74 -4.71 -10.23
C MET A 81 5.05 -3.98 -10.01
N VAL A 82 4.97 -2.65 -10.04
CA VAL A 82 6.05 -1.75 -9.61
C VAL A 82 5.61 -1.06 -8.32
N VAL A 83 6.38 -1.22 -7.25
CA VAL A 83 6.15 -0.55 -5.96
C VAL A 83 7.36 0.31 -5.65
N ARG A 84 7.22 1.62 -5.73
CA ARG A 84 8.36 2.52 -5.59
C ARG A 84 8.01 3.87 -4.99
N ASP A 85 9.01 4.47 -4.38
CA ASP A 85 8.95 5.85 -3.87
C ASP A 85 7.77 6.10 -2.90
N ASN A 86 7.38 5.09 -2.10
CA ASN A 86 6.33 5.24 -1.10
C ASN A 86 6.94 5.60 0.25
N TRP A 87 6.55 6.74 0.81
CA TRP A 87 7.00 7.18 2.11
C TRP A 87 6.25 6.46 3.24
N CYS A 88 6.99 5.86 4.15
CA CYS A 88 6.49 5.26 5.38
C CYS A 88 7.49 5.55 6.51
N PRO A 89 7.05 5.66 7.78
CA PRO A 89 7.96 5.99 8.88
C PRO A 89 8.98 4.90 9.21
N ASP A 90 8.75 3.68 8.78
CA ASP A 90 9.67 2.54 8.86
C ASP A 90 9.46 1.55 7.70
N GLU A 91 10.22 0.44 7.69
CA GLU A 91 10.20 -0.56 6.61
C GLU A 91 9.28 -1.76 6.92
N LYS A 92 8.17 -1.54 7.62
CA LYS A 92 7.23 -2.61 7.90
C LYS A 92 6.36 -2.94 6.70
N PHE A 93 6.87 -3.82 5.85
CA PHE A 93 6.22 -4.33 4.64
C PHE A 93 5.97 -5.83 4.73
N GLN A 94 4.91 -6.30 4.12
CA GLN A 94 4.59 -7.73 4.02
C GLN A 94 4.54 -8.19 2.57
N LYS A 95 5.09 -9.38 2.35
CA LYS A 95 5.09 -10.09 1.06
C LYS A 95 4.76 -11.54 1.34
N ASN A 96 3.57 -11.99 0.96
CA ASN A 96 3.10 -13.34 1.20
C ASN A 96 2.76 -14.05 -0.12
N ALA A 97 3.39 -15.20 -0.36
CA ALA A 97 3.13 -16.05 -1.51
C ALA A 97 3.03 -15.31 -2.86
N ASN A 98 3.87 -14.29 -3.04
CA ASN A 98 3.88 -13.48 -4.25
C ASN A 98 4.21 -14.29 -5.50
N GLY A 99 3.71 -13.83 -6.64
CA GLY A 99 4.15 -14.23 -7.95
C GLY A 99 5.42 -13.50 -8.41
N PRO A 100 5.88 -13.77 -9.62
CA PRO A 100 7.10 -13.17 -10.17
C PRO A 100 6.91 -11.72 -10.65
N GLY A 101 8.02 -11.07 -10.96
CA GLY A 101 8.05 -9.82 -11.71
C GLY A 101 7.64 -8.56 -10.94
N ASN A 102 7.57 -8.62 -9.61
CA ASN A 102 7.39 -7.41 -8.80
C ASN A 102 8.72 -6.66 -8.72
N LEU A 103 8.72 -5.37 -9.08
CA LEU A 103 9.80 -4.44 -8.80
C LEU A 103 9.52 -3.69 -7.50
N TRP A 104 10.51 -3.67 -6.62
CA TRP A 104 10.42 -2.99 -5.32
C TRP A 104 11.60 -2.06 -5.18
N GLU A 105 11.36 -0.75 -5.21
CA GLU A 105 12.41 0.26 -5.25
C GLU A 105 12.07 1.42 -4.30
N ASN A 106 13.05 1.88 -3.50
CA ASN A 106 12.98 3.11 -2.73
C ASN A 106 11.64 3.29 -1.98
N ASN A 107 11.32 2.39 -1.05
CA ASN A 107 10.14 2.52 -0.18
C ASN A 107 10.58 2.61 1.28
N GLY A 108 9.90 3.39 2.10
CA GLY A 108 10.17 3.51 3.53
C GLY A 108 10.64 4.90 3.97
N PRO A 109 11.37 4.99 5.10
CA PRO A 109 11.75 6.27 5.71
C PRO A 109 12.80 7.05 4.91
N GLY A 110 13.54 6.38 4.01
CA GLY A 110 14.52 7.02 3.14
C GLY A 110 13.92 7.79 1.95
N VAL A 111 12.63 7.65 1.72
CA VAL A 111 11.92 8.40 0.67
C VAL A 111 11.79 9.86 1.07
N SER A 112 11.94 10.77 0.10
CA SER A 112 11.88 12.21 0.34
C SER A 112 10.58 12.64 1.05
N ASP A 113 10.71 13.46 2.08
CA ASP A 113 9.57 14.09 2.77
C ASP A 113 8.68 14.90 1.84
N THR A 114 9.21 15.38 0.74
CA THR A 114 8.42 16.06 -0.31
C THR A 114 7.24 15.21 -0.80
N ILE A 115 7.42 13.88 -0.87
CA ILE A 115 6.34 12.96 -1.24
C ILE A 115 5.26 12.97 -0.16
N ARG A 116 5.65 12.91 1.10
CA ARG A 116 4.72 13.00 2.25
C ARG A 116 3.92 14.30 2.23
N GLU A 117 4.56 15.41 1.92
CA GLU A 117 3.93 16.73 1.89
C GLU A 117 2.94 16.86 0.74
N ARG A 118 3.29 16.37 -0.44
CA ARG A 118 2.47 16.48 -1.65
C ARG A 118 1.36 15.46 -1.75
N SER A 119 1.44 14.34 -1.00
CA SER A 119 0.42 13.28 -1.07
C SER A 119 -0.95 13.76 -0.62
N GLY A 120 -1.99 13.18 -1.18
CA GLY A 120 -3.38 13.46 -0.87
C GLY A 120 -3.99 14.54 -1.75
N LEU A 121 -4.86 15.37 -1.18
CA LEU A 121 -5.58 16.38 -1.93
C LEU A 121 -4.64 17.37 -2.60
N GLN A 122 -4.88 17.65 -3.87
CA GLN A 122 -4.20 18.72 -4.61
C GLN A 122 -4.32 20.04 -3.85
N GLU A 123 -3.35 20.94 -4.01
CA GLU A 123 -3.25 22.21 -3.29
C GLU A 123 -4.57 22.99 -3.27
N LYS A 124 -5.22 23.13 -4.41
CA LYS A 124 -6.51 23.83 -4.54
C LYS A 124 -7.66 23.23 -3.74
N TYR A 125 -7.52 21.99 -3.25
CA TYR A 125 -8.54 21.28 -2.46
C TYR A 125 -8.10 21.02 -1.02
N ARG A 126 -6.93 21.48 -0.60
CA ARG A 126 -6.41 21.24 0.75
C ARG A 126 -7.31 21.75 1.86
N TYR A 127 -8.12 22.76 1.59
CA TYR A 127 -9.12 23.27 2.52
C TYR A 127 -10.19 22.23 2.91
N LEU A 128 -10.31 21.13 2.15
CA LEU A 128 -11.23 20.02 2.46
C LEU A 128 -10.63 18.97 3.42
N ARG A 129 -9.38 19.14 3.83
CA ARG A 129 -8.81 18.23 4.83
C ARG A 129 -9.52 18.45 6.16
N ALA A 130 -10.14 17.36 6.69
CA ALA A 130 -10.47 17.34 8.10
C ALA A 130 -9.16 17.35 8.91
N GLU A 131 -9.09 18.17 9.93
CA GLU A 131 -8.00 18.17 10.91
C GLU A 131 -8.00 16.89 11.75
#